data_276139398b25d56c0de9c25cc84a6573
#
_entry.id   276139398b25d56c0de9c25cc84a6573
#
_cell.length_a   1.000
_cell.length_b   1.000
_cell.length_c   1.000
_cell.angle_alpha   90.00
_cell.angle_beta   90.00
_cell.angle_gamma   90.00
#
_symmetry.space_group_name_H-M   'P 1'
#
loop_
_entity.id
_entity.type
_entity.pdbx_description
1 polymer ?
#
loop_
_entity_poly.entity_id
_entity_poly.type
_entity_poly.pdbx_seq_one_letter_code
_entity_poly.pdbx_strand_id
1 'polypeptide(L)'
;MRLVVACLTCACLALLGSCATHHSTSQKTEEKRTREKEARAAATEWLSLVDAADYATAYAREPERLRAATTQEQFIRSMEGRRAPFGRVLSRSFIGAAFTHKLTGSPDGHYESILFRTSFTNKSLAAERVILSRESGKWLVVDYRVY
;
A
#
# COMPACT_ATOMS: atom_id res chain seq x y z
N MET A 1 -32.08 74.93 -15.49
CA MET A 1 -30.71 74.42 -15.33
C MET A 1 -30.72 73.25 -14.33
N ARG A 2 -30.80 72.07 -14.79
CA ARG A 2 -30.83 70.89 -13.94
C ARG A 2 -29.80 69.86 -14.49
N LEU A 3 -28.77 69.57 -13.69
CA LEU A 3 -27.82 68.56 -13.91
C LEU A 3 -28.47 67.19 -13.80
N VAL A 4 -28.28 66.35 -14.78
CA VAL A 4 -28.55 64.87 -14.70
C VAL A 4 -27.24 64.18 -14.62
N VAL A 5 -26.96 63.59 -13.45
CA VAL A 5 -25.83 62.70 -13.21
C VAL A 5 -26.32 61.29 -13.49
N ALA A 6 -25.81 60.68 -14.54
CA ALA A 6 -26.03 59.23 -14.83
C ALA A 6 -25.06 58.41 -14.06
N CYS A 7 -25.59 57.52 -13.23
CA CYS A 7 -24.86 56.57 -12.46
C CYS A 7 -24.61 55.27 -13.30
N LEU A 8 -23.37 55.05 -13.74
CA LEU A 8 -22.96 53.79 -14.31
C LEU A 8 -22.45 52.90 -13.17
N THR A 9 -23.25 51.97 -12.70
CA THR A 9 -22.79 50.88 -11.87
C THR A 9 -22.37 49.70 -12.75
N CYS A 10 -21.07 49.50 -12.84
CA CYS A 10 -20.44 48.43 -13.56
C CYS A 10 -20.60 47.12 -12.83
N ALA A 11 -21.10 46.10 -13.54
CA ALA A 11 -21.17 44.71 -13.12
C ALA A 11 -19.78 44.09 -13.22
N CYS A 12 -19.19 43.78 -12.07
CA CYS A 12 -18.00 42.90 -11.97
C CYS A 12 -18.27 41.85 -10.90
N LEU A 13 -19.01 40.80 -11.25
CA LEU A 13 -19.14 39.60 -10.44
C LEU A 13 -19.28 38.41 -11.39
N ALA A 14 -18.19 37.73 -11.70
CA ALA A 14 -18.15 36.32 -12.03
C ALA A 14 -16.75 35.90 -12.52
N LEU A 15 -15.81 35.58 -11.65
CA LEU A 15 -14.61 34.74 -11.97
C LEU A 15 -13.93 34.28 -10.68
N LEU A 16 -14.64 33.58 -9.77
CA LEU A 16 -14.03 32.91 -8.59
C LEU A 16 -14.59 31.49 -8.41
N GLY A 17 -14.73 30.73 -9.47
CA GLY A 17 -15.32 29.38 -9.39
C GLY A 17 -14.47 28.21 -9.80
N SER A 18 -13.20 28.37 -10.26
CA SER A 18 -12.51 27.29 -10.96
C SER A 18 -11.27 26.71 -10.25
N CYS A 19 -10.81 27.26 -9.14
CA CYS A 19 -9.58 26.79 -8.50
C CYS A 19 -9.75 25.66 -7.47
N ALA A 20 -10.94 25.47 -6.90
CA ALA A 20 -11.13 24.53 -5.80
C ALA A 20 -11.09 23.04 -6.23
N THR A 21 -11.55 22.72 -7.43
CA THR A 21 -11.62 21.32 -7.92
C THR A 21 -10.27 20.76 -8.33
N HIS A 22 -9.38 21.56 -8.91
CA HIS A 22 -8.03 21.14 -9.29
C HIS A 22 -7.15 20.86 -8.06
N HIS A 23 -7.29 21.59 -6.99
CA HIS A 23 -6.51 21.39 -5.76
C HIS A 23 -6.85 20.05 -5.07
N SER A 24 -8.13 19.71 -5.00
CA SER A 24 -8.60 18.44 -4.39
C SER A 24 -8.12 17.18 -5.15
N THR A 25 -8.07 17.23 -6.47
CA THR A 25 -7.61 16.09 -7.30
C THR A 25 -6.11 15.86 -7.14
N SER A 26 -5.32 16.93 -7.12
CA SER A 26 -3.86 16.87 -6.91
C SER A 26 -3.51 16.29 -5.53
N GLN A 27 -4.19 16.71 -4.48
CA GLN A 27 -3.98 16.20 -3.12
C GLN A 27 -4.29 14.70 -3.02
N LYS A 28 -5.42 14.23 -3.56
CA LYS A 28 -5.77 12.80 -3.57
C LYS A 28 -4.75 11.94 -4.32
N THR A 29 -4.20 12.48 -5.41
CA THR A 29 -3.17 11.79 -6.19
C THR A 29 -1.87 11.67 -5.40
N GLU A 30 -1.47 12.71 -4.69
CA GLU A 30 -0.25 12.73 -3.88
C GLU A 30 -0.40 11.82 -2.64
N GLU A 31 -1.54 11.85 -1.97
CA GLU A 31 -1.85 10.94 -0.86
C GLU A 31 -1.78 9.48 -1.31
N LYS A 32 -2.32 9.15 -2.49
CA LYS A 32 -2.23 7.82 -3.07
C LYS A 32 -0.78 7.41 -3.32
N ARG A 33 0.03 8.28 -3.92
CA ARG A 33 1.45 8.01 -4.22
C ARG A 33 2.26 7.79 -2.95
N THR A 34 2.05 8.63 -1.95
CA THR A 34 2.73 8.54 -0.64
C THR A 34 2.38 7.23 0.05
N ARG A 35 1.09 6.89 0.12
CA ARG A 35 0.60 5.63 0.70
C ARG A 35 1.21 4.41 0.00
N GLU A 36 1.16 4.35 -1.33
CA GLU A 36 1.73 3.27 -2.12
C GLU A 36 3.25 3.14 -1.89
N LYS A 37 3.97 4.27 -1.89
CA LYS A 37 5.41 4.29 -1.64
C LYS A 37 5.77 3.75 -0.26
N GLU A 38 5.06 4.17 0.78
CA GLU A 38 5.28 3.71 2.15
C GLU A 38 4.99 2.21 2.29
N ALA A 39 3.82 1.75 1.78
CA ALA A 39 3.44 0.34 1.84
C ALA A 39 4.42 -0.55 1.04
N ARG A 40 4.86 -0.10 -0.14
CA ARG A 40 5.86 -0.81 -0.94
C ARG A 40 7.21 -0.90 -0.24
N ALA A 41 7.65 0.17 0.44
CA ALA A 41 8.88 0.15 1.21
C ALA A 41 8.81 -0.89 2.34
N ALA A 42 7.71 -0.89 3.12
CA ALA A 42 7.47 -1.87 4.18
C ALA A 42 7.38 -3.32 3.65
N ALA A 43 6.71 -3.53 2.51
CA ALA A 43 6.67 -4.84 1.85
C ALA A 43 8.07 -5.31 1.44
N THR A 44 8.88 -4.43 0.84
CA THR A 44 10.25 -4.76 0.40
C THR A 44 11.16 -5.09 1.58
N GLU A 45 11.05 -4.33 2.66
CA GLU A 45 11.81 -4.59 3.89
C GLU A 45 11.43 -5.93 4.52
N TRP A 46 10.13 -6.25 4.59
CA TRP A 46 9.66 -7.54 5.10
C TRP A 46 10.11 -8.69 4.19
N LEU A 47 10.01 -8.54 2.87
CA LEU A 47 10.46 -9.54 1.91
C LEU A 47 11.97 -9.82 2.00
N SER A 48 12.78 -8.84 2.39
CA SER A 48 14.22 -9.07 2.59
C SER A 48 14.50 -10.05 3.73
N LEU A 49 13.67 -10.05 4.78
CA LEU A 49 13.75 -11.03 5.87
C LEU A 49 13.35 -12.41 5.39
N VAL A 50 12.26 -12.49 4.62
CA VAL A 50 11.79 -13.76 4.01
C VAL A 50 12.85 -14.36 3.07
N ASP A 51 13.49 -13.53 2.27
CA ASP A 51 14.54 -13.96 1.34
C ASP A 51 15.81 -14.46 2.06
N ALA A 52 16.09 -13.90 3.25
CA ALA A 52 17.15 -14.34 4.14
C ALA A 52 16.76 -15.57 5.01
N ALA A 53 15.52 -16.09 4.87
CA ALA A 53 14.93 -17.10 5.74
C ALA A 53 14.86 -16.69 7.23
N ASP A 54 14.93 -15.38 7.52
CA ASP A 54 14.73 -14.83 8.87
C ASP A 54 13.23 -14.69 9.18
N TYR A 55 12.57 -15.84 9.20
CA TYR A 55 11.12 -15.88 9.44
C TYR A 55 10.73 -15.47 10.87
N ALA A 56 11.64 -15.63 11.83
CA ALA A 56 11.39 -15.19 13.20
C ALA A 56 11.24 -13.67 13.29
N THR A 57 12.13 -12.92 12.66
CA THR A 57 12.05 -11.46 12.58
C THR A 57 10.87 -11.02 11.71
N ALA A 58 10.58 -11.74 10.60
CA ALA A 58 9.41 -11.47 9.77
C ALA A 58 8.10 -11.61 10.56
N TYR A 59 7.96 -12.67 11.39
CA TYR A 59 6.83 -12.87 12.31
C TYR A 59 6.71 -11.75 13.33
N ALA A 60 7.80 -11.33 13.95
CA ALA A 60 7.79 -10.26 14.94
C ALA A 60 7.29 -8.91 14.38
N ARG A 61 7.29 -8.73 13.06
CA ARG A 61 6.78 -7.55 12.36
C ARG A 61 5.32 -7.67 11.89
N GLU A 62 4.65 -8.80 12.16
CA GLU A 62 3.21 -8.91 11.92
C GLU A 62 2.40 -8.11 12.95
N PRO A 63 1.15 -7.73 12.62
CA PRO A 63 0.23 -7.18 13.61
C PRO A 63 0.05 -8.09 14.82
N GLU A 64 -0.11 -7.50 15.99
CA GLU A 64 -0.30 -8.24 17.25
C GLU A 64 -1.46 -9.26 17.15
N ARG A 65 -2.57 -8.87 16.50
CA ARG A 65 -3.72 -9.76 16.30
C ARG A 65 -3.38 -11.06 15.54
N LEU A 66 -2.44 -11.03 14.61
CA LEU A 66 -2.00 -12.23 13.87
C LEU A 66 -1.05 -13.06 14.72
N ARG A 67 -0.15 -12.41 15.46
CA ARG A 67 0.75 -13.09 16.40
C ARG A 67 0.00 -13.70 17.59
N ALA A 68 -1.14 -13.15 17.98
CA ALA A 68 -2.01 -13.75 18.98
C ALA A 68 -2.77 -15.00 18.45
N ALA A 69 -3.00 -15.08 17.14
CA ALA A 69 -3.72 -16.18 16.50
C ALA A 69 -2.82 -17.33 16.01
N THR A 70 -1.51 -17.06 15.82
CA THR A 70 -0.56 -18.01 15.24
C THR A 70 0.75 -17.93 15.99
N THR A 71 1.30 -19.06 16.46
CA THR A 71 2.61 -19.05 17.11
C THR A 71 3.75 -18.82 16.12
N GLN A 72 4.90 -18.35 16.61
CA GLN A 72 6.08 -18.16 15.78
C GLN A 72 6.51 -19.44 15.06
N GLU A 73 6.47 -20.59 15.74
CA GLU A 73 6.83 -21.89 15.15
C GLU A 73 5.85 -22.30 14.05
N GLN A 74 4.56 -22.03 14.21
CA GLN A 74 3.55 -22.29 13.18
C GLN A 74 3.78 -21.39 11.96
N PHE A 75 4.07 -20.12 12.18
CA PHE A 75 4.41 -19.20 11.11
C PHE A 75 5.65 -19.64 10.34
N ILE A 76 6.75 -19.95 11.05
CA ILE A 76 8.01 -20.44 10.44
C ILE A 76 7.75 -21.66 9.57
N ARG A 77 7.12 -22.71 10.12
CA ARG A 77 6.78 -23.92 9.34
C ARG A 77 5.95 -23.62 8.10
N SER A 78 4.99 -22.72 8.24
CA SER A 78 4.16 -22.28 7.11
C SER A 78 4.97 -21.56 6.03
N MET A 79 5.91 -20.71 6.42
CA MET A 79 6.77 -19.98 5.48
C MET A 79 7.77 -20.91 4.80
N GLU A 80 8.37 -21.85 5.52
CA GLU A 80 9.23 -22.89 4.95
C GLU A 80 8.49 -23.69 3.88
N GLY A 81 7.27 -24.15 4.15
CA GLY A 81 6.47 -24.90 3.19
C GLY A 81 6.04 -24.09 1.96
N ARG A 82 5.74 -22.81 2.14
CA ARG A 82 5.18 -21.96 1.05
C ARG A 82 6.25 -21.22 0.25
N ARG A 83 7.39 -20.87 0.87
CA ARG A 83 8.39 -19.99 0.25
C ARG A 83 9.66 -20.73 -0.16
N ALA A 84 10.18 -21.64 0.68
CA ALA A 84 11.45 -22.31 0.44
C ALA A 84 11.52 -23.09 -0.89
N PRO A 85 10.43 -23.75 -1.38
CA PRO A 85 10.47 -24.48 -2.65
C PRO A 85 10.84 -23.64 -3.87
N PHE A 86 10.62 -22.32 -3.83
CA PHE A 86 10.96 -21.42 -4.94
C PHE A 86 12.47 -21.13 -5.03
N GLY A 87 13.21 -21.34 -3.94
CA GLY A 87 14.64 -21.07 -3.87
C GLY A 87 14.96 -19.57 -3.73
N ARG A 88 16.17 -19.17 -4.16
CA ARG A 88 16.63 -17.78 -4.04
C ARG A 88 15.97 -16.87 -5.05
N VAL A 89 15.74 -15.61 -4.67
CA VAL A 89 15.33 -14.55 -5.60
C VAL A 89 16.48 -14.20 -6.52
N LEU A 90 16.21 -14.18 -7.82
CA LEU A 90 17.14 -13.73 -8.86
C LEU A 90 16.84 -12.29 -9.27
N SER A 91 15.54 -11.93 -9.35
CA SER A 91 15.10 -10.57 -9.61
C SER A 91 13.70 -10.35 -9.05
N ARG A 92 13.39 -9.12 -8.65
CA ARG A 92 12.05 -8.68 -8.22
C ARG A 92 11.77 -7.30 -8.75
N SER A 93 10.62 -7.10 -9.37
CA SER A 93 10.16 -5.80 -9.87
C SER A 93 8.73 -5.53 -9.43
N PHE A 94 8.48 -4.30 -8.99
CA PHE A 94 7.13 -3.83 -8.65
C PHE A 94 6.26 -3.79 -9.90
N ILE A 95 5.01 -4.32 -9.80
CA ILE A 95 4.05 -4.32 -10.91
C ILE A 95 2.90 -3.35 -10.62
N GLY A 96 2.44 -3.27 -9.37
CA GLY A 96 1.31 -2.41 -9.02
C GLY A 96 0.89 -2.53 -7.56
N ALA A 97 -0.02 -1.63 -7.17
CA ALA A 97 -0.63 -1.59 -5.85
C ALA A 97 -2.14 -1.41 -5.95
N ALA A 98 -2.88 -1.95 -4.99
CA ALA A 98 -4.32 -1.79 -4.85
C ALA A 98 -4.71 -1.54 -3.40
N PHE A 99 -5.47 -0.47 -3.20
CA PHE A 99 -5.96 -0.07 -1.88
C PHE A 99 -7.39 -0.55 -1.64
N THR A 100 -7.69 -0.99 -0.41
CA THR A 100 -9.05 -1.29 0.02
C THR A 100 -9.23 -1.00 1.51
N HIS A 101 -10.47 -0.73 1.91
CA HIS A 101 -10.86 -0.62 3.32
C HIS A 101 -11.34 -1.96 3.90
N LYS A 102 -11.59 -2.96 3.04
CA LYS A 102 -12.11 -4.27 3.44
C LYS A 102 -11.24 -5.38 2.92
N LEU A 103 -10.86 -6.27 3.81
CA LEU A 103 -10.14 -7.51 3.49
C LEU A 103 -10.89 -8.67 4.13
N THR A 104 -11.28 -9.67 3.34
CA THR A 104 -12.01 -10.83 3.82
C THR A 104 -11.28 -11.52 4.99
N GLY A 105 -12.00 -11.74 6.09
CA GLY A 105 -11.43 -12.35 7.29
C GLY A 105 -10.59 -11.43 8.16
N SER A 106 -10.60 -10.12 7.88
CA SER A 106 -9.90 -9.10 8.66
C SER A 106 -10.86 -7.97 9.07
N PRO A 107 -10.58 -7.22 10.13
CA PRO A 107 -11.33 -6.01 10.49
C PRO A 107 -11.34 -4.99 9.35
N ASP A 108 -12.35 -4.10 9.31
CA ASP A 108 -12.31 -2.94 8.42
C ASP A 108 -11.10 -2.06 8.77
N GLY A 109 -10.41 -1.56 7.75
CA GLY A 109 -9.17 -0.82 7.95
C GLY A 109 -8.59 -0.26 6.65
N HIS A 110 -7.32 0.08 6.68
CA HIS A 110 -6.58 0.52 5.49
C HIS A 110 -5.63 -0.61 5.07
N TYR A 111 -5.86 -1.17 3.90
CA TYR A 111 -5.06 -2.25 3.34
C TYR A 111 -4.46 -1.84 2.00
N GLU A 112 -3.20 -2.17 1.80
CA GLU A 112 -2.53 -2.02 0.51
C GLU A 112 -2.00 -3.38 0.06
N SER A 113 -2.39 -3.82 -1.14
CA SER A 113 -1.88 -5.02 -1.78
C SER A 113 -0.78 -4.61 -2.75
N ILE A 114 0.45 -5.05 -2.48
CA ILE A 114 1.62 -4.79 -3.33
C ILE A 114 1.92 -6.03 -4.14
N LEU A 115 2.02 -5.87 -5.46
CA LEU A 115 2.28 -6.95 -6.39
C LEU A 115 3.66 -6.78 -7.02
N PHE A 116 4.45 -7.86 -7.00
CA PHE A 116 5.75 -7.95 -7.65
C PHE A 116 5.76 -9.07 -8.69
N ARG A 117 6.52 -8.85 -9.77
CA ARG A 117 7.00 -9.92 -10.66
C ARG A 117 8.34 -10.37 -10.13
N THR A 118 8.47 -11.67 -9.85
CA THR A 118 9.69 -12.22 -9.24
C THR A 118 10.17 -13.42 -10.02
N SER A 119 11.48 -13.50 -10.20
CA SER A 119 12.18 -14.68 -10.71
C SER A 119 12.95 -15.33 -9.56
N PHE A 120 12.72 -16.61 -9.37
CA PHE A 120 13.41 -17.45 -8.38
C PHE A 120 14.28 -18.48 -9.07
N THR A 121 15.22 -19.06 -8.35
CA THR A 121 16.07 -20.14 -8.90
C THR A 121 15.26 -21.34 -9.40
N ASN A 122 14.16 -21.66 -8.74
CA ASN A 122 13.31 -22.82 -9.05
C ASN A 122 12.00 -22.45 -9.76
N LYS A 123 11.73 -21.16 -10.00
CA LYS A 123 10.57 -20.66 -10.73
C LYS A 123 10.91 -19.35 -11.42
N SER A 124 11.10 -19.40 -12.73
CA SER A 124 11.57 -18.25 -13.53
C SER A 124 10.56 -17.11 -13.66
N LEU A 125 9.26 -17.38 -13.48
CA LEU A 125 8.21 -16.39 -13.53
C LEU A 125 7.18 -16.67 -12.44
N ALA A 126 7.08 -15.75 -11.48
CA ALA A 126 6.12 -15.79 -10.39
C ALA A 126 5.53 -14.41 -10.15
N ALA A 127 4.32 -14.35 -9.58
CA ALA A 127 3.77 -13.16 -8.97
C ALA A 127 3.84 -13.31 -7.44
N GLU A 128 4.47 -12.35 -6.77
CA GLU A 128 4.44 -12.23 -5.31
C GLU A 128 3.45 -11.14 -4.92
N ARG A 129 2.50 -11.47 -4.06
CA ARG A 129 1.57 -10.52 -3.47
C ARG A 129 1.83 -10.40 -1.97
N VAL A 130 2.04 -9.18 -1.53
CA VAL A 130 2.13 -8.81 -0.11
C VAL A 130 0.96 -7.90 0.22
N ILE A 131 0.14 -8.26 1.20
CA ILE A 131 -0.93 -7.39 1.70
C ILE A 131 -0.50 -6.83 3.05
N LEU A 132 -0.62 -5.52 3.19
CA LEU A 132 -0.29 -4.80 4.41
C LEU A 132 -1.53 -4.12 4.96
N SER A 133 -1.62 -4.04 6.30
CA SER A 133 -2.57 -3.18 7.01
C SER A 133 -1.83 -1.98 7.60
N ARG A 134 -2.54 -0.84 7.70
CA ARG A 134 -2.01 0.33 8.40
C ARG A 134 -2.52 0.34 9.83
N GLU A 135 -1.66 -0.02 10.75
CA GLU A 135 -1.98 -0.10 12.19
C GLU A 135 -1.02 0.79 12.97
N SER A 136 -1.55 1.62 13.88
CA SER A 136 -0.75 2.57 14.69
C SER A 136 0.20 3.43 13.84
N GLY A 137 -0.23 3.82 12.64
CA GLY A 137 0.55 4.64 11.71
C GLY A 137 1.62 3.91 10.91
N LYS A 138 1.77 2.59 11.08
CA LYS A 138 2.75 1.76 10.38
C LYS A 138 2.08 0.79 9.41
N TRP A 139 2.76 0.47 8.32
CA TRP A 139 2.36 -0.59 7.40
C TRP A 139 2.96 -1.92 7.88
N LEU A 140 2.09 -2.89 8.22
CA LEU A 140 2.46 -4.21 8.72
C LEU A 140 1.91 -5.29 7.78
N VAL A 141 2.70 -6.31 7.48
CA VAL A 141 2.30 -7.40 6.58
C VAL A 141 1.25 -8.30 7.26
N VAL A 142 0.15 -8.55 6.54
CA VAL A 142 -0.96 -9.38 7.01
C VAL A 142 -1.22 -10.61 6.14
N ASP A 143 -0.74 -10.63 4.90
CA ASP A 143 -0.80 -11.82 4.02
C ASP A 143 0.35 -11.77 3.01
N TYR A 144 0.85 -12.95 2.65
CA TYR A 144 1.88 -13.14 1.63
C TYR A 144 1.62 -14.39 0.81
N ARG A 145 1.66 -14.26 -0.51
CA ARG A 145 1.48 -15.37 -1.46
C ARG A 145 2.40 -15.27 -2.66
N VAL A 146 2.81 -16.44 -3.15
CA VAL A 146 3.51 -16.62 -4.43
C VAL A 146 2.60 -17.46 -5.35
N TYR A 147 2.43 -16.98 -6.60
CA TYR A 147 1.60 -17.61 -7.63
C TYR A 147 2.44 -18.12 -8.80
#